data_3bf345c71f273e8699a97b3cbbbaffa9
#
_entry.id   3bf345c71f273e8699a97b3cbbbaffa9
#
_cell.length_a   1.000
_cell.length_b   1.000
_cell.length_c   1.000
_cell.angle_alpha   90.00
_cell.angle_beta   90.00
_cell.angle_gamma   90.00
#
_symmetry.space_group_name_H-M   'P 1'
#
loop_
_entity.id
_entity.type
_entity.pdbx_description
1 polymer ?
#
loop_
_entity_poly.entity_id
_entity_poly.type
_entity_poly.pdbx_seq_one_letter_code
_entity_poly.pdbx_strand_id
1 'polypeptide(L)'
;TFSPCHEYSEDDPQRTAAFTNTYTYNYIPDWYYGATITVKKVDIAGEPLAGAVFVLENSRGDAVYEAVSNSRGEASFTGVGSGEYTLLEESAPEGYVKSEQSYELSVRGSGVTMDGEAYVPVTFVNRRAAQLNREDHFTFLVGYDGGSFGPERNMTRAEVTTMFARLLTEQIEADKTYANSFSDVPGSHWAANYIGYMEQFGIVTGYADGSFRPDAPVTRAEFAAIASRFEKLTEATKSFADVP
;
A
#
# COMPACT_ATOMS: atom_id res chain seq x y z
N THR A 1 -2.77 46.53 -12.18
CA THR A 1 -2.04 47.80 -11.97
C THR A 1 -3.01 48.94 -12.27
N PHE A 2 -3.41 49.68 -11.28
CA PHE A 2 -4.18 50.93 -11.48
C PHE A 2 -3.19 51.96 -12.04
N SER A 3 -3.40 52.44 -13.27
CA SER A 3 -2.75 53.65 -13.75
C SER A 3 -3.35 54.82 -13.05
N PRO A 4 -2.52 55.75 -12.51
CA PRO A 4 -3.03 56.95 -11.86
C PRO A 4 -3.88 57.76 -12.83
N CYS A 5 -5.01 58.24 -12.34
CA CYS A 5 -5.86 59.20 -13.07
C CYS A 5 -5.05 60.45 -13.41
N HIS A 6 -5.14 60.89 -14.67
CA HIS A 6 -4.69 62.23 -15.03
C HIS A 6 -5.48 63.24 -14.22
N GLU A 7 -4.77 64.23 -13.66
CA GLU A 7 -5.40 65.41 -13.03
C GLU A 7 -6.22 66.14 -14.08
N TYR A 8 -7.51 66.28 -13.78
CA TYR A 8 -8.41 67.11 -14.56
C TYR A 8 -8.32 68.55 -14.11
N SER A 9 -8.14 69.45 -15.07
CA SER A 9 -8.35 70.87 -14.78
C SER A 9 -9.88 71.12 -14.78
N GLU A 10 -10.36 71.81 -13.75
CA GLU A 10 -11.79 72.09 -13.48
C GLU A 10 -12.46 72.98 -14.54
N ASP A 11 -11.72 73.44 -15.56
CA ASP A 11 -12.19 74.49 -16.46
C ASP A 11 -12.61 74.00 -17.87
N ASP A 12 -12.80 72.69 -18.11
CA ASP A 12 -13.27 72.21 -19.42
C ASP A 12 -14.61 71.45 -19.33
N PRO A 13 -15.74 72.10 -19.47
CA PRO A 13 -17.09 71.50 -19.32
C PRO A 13 -17.49 70.54 -20.46
N GLN A 14 -16.62 70.28 -21.45
CA GLN A 14 -16.95 69.46 -22.63
C GLN A 14 -16.21 68.07 -22.65
N ARG A 15 -15.47 67.72 -21.62
CA ARG A 15 -14.78 66.42 -21.57
C ARG A 15 -15.55 65.36 -20.85
N THR A 16 -16.09 64.48 -21.64
CA THR A 16 -16.59 63.17 -21.15
C THR A 16 -15.40 62.29 -20.79
N ALA A 17 -15.18 62.01 -19.52
CA ALA A 17 -14.19 61.03 -19.10
C ALA A 17 -14.64 59.61 -19.50
N ALA A 18 -14.00 59.04 -20.51
CA ALA A 18 -14.19 57.62 -20.83
C ALA A 18 -13.26 56.79 -19.90
N PHE A 19 -13.82 56.12 -18.92
CA PHE A 19 -13.10 55.12 -18.16
C PHE A 19 -13.05 53.81 -18.97
N THR A 20 -11.87 53.52 -19.53
CA THR A 20 -11.63 52.22 -20.15
C THR A 20 -11.05 51.30 -19.07
N ASN A 21 -11.89 50.44 -18.52
CA ASN A 21 -11.45 49.38 -17.65
C ASN A 21 -10.76 48.32 -18.53
N THR A 22 -9.46 48.39 -18.70
CA THR A 22 -8.70 47.36 -19.36
C THR A 22 -8.41 46.28 -18.31
N TYR A 23 -9.23 45.25 -18.28
CA TYR A 23 -8.87 44.01 -17.58
C TYR A 23 -7.70 43.39 -18.33
N THR A 24 -6.51 43.59 -17.84
CA THR A 24 -5.38 42.76 -18.27
C THR A 24 -5.57 41.41 -17.60
N TYR A 25 -6.13 40.46 -18.34
CA TYR A 25 -6.09 39.06 -17.93
C TYR A 25 -4.61 38.68 -17.93
N ASN A 26 -3.98 38.67 -16.77
CA ASN A 26 -2.69 38.02 -16.64
C ASN A 26 -2.97 36.53 -16.82
N TYR A 27 -2.81 36.05 -18.07
CA TYR A 27 -2.76 34.61 -18.33
C TYR A 27 -1.60 34.08 -17.49
N ILE A 28 -1.94 33.37 -16.40
CA ILE A 28 -0.96 32.61 -15.64
C ILE A 28 -0.93 31.25 -16.36
N PRO A 29 0.16 30.91 -17.04
CA PRO A 29 0.26 29.66 -17.78
C PRO A 29 0.06 28.48 -16.81
N ASP A 30 -0.55 27.39 -17.28
CA ASP A 30 -0.81 26.19 -16.48
C ASP A 30 0.44 25.62 -15.78
N TRP A 31 1.63 25.80 -16.38
CA TRP A 31 2.91 25.42 -15.79
C TRP A 31 3.26 26.20 -14.51
N TYR A 32 2.64 27.37 -14.29
CA TYR A 32 2.88 28.17 -13.08
C TYR A 32 2.27 27.54 -11.82
N TYR A 33 1.19 26.77 -11.99
CA TYR A 33 0.53 26.09 -10.89
C TYR A 33 1.15 24.73 -10.55
N GLY A 34 2.12 24.29 -11.33
CA GLY A 34 2.72 22.96 -11.23
C GLY A 34 1.78 21.84 -11.67
N ALA A 35 2.26 20.61 -11.57
CA ALA A 35 1.48 19.43 -11.91
C ALA A 35 0.59 18.96 -10.75
N THR A 36 -0.45 18.21 -11.09
CA THR A 36 -1.24 17.43 -10.13
C THR A 36 -1.01 15.95 -10.38
N ILE A 37 -0.65 15.20 -9.34
CA ILE A 37 -0.44 13.76 -9.37
C ILE A 37 -1.43 13.13 -8.40
N THR A 38 -2.28 12.23 -8.89
CA THR A 38 -3.28 11.53 -8.07
C THR A 38 -2.97 10.04 -8.04
N VAL A 39 -3.04 9.43 -6.87
CA VAL A 39 -2.88 7.98 -6.66
C VAL A 39 -4.14 7.39 -6.08
N LYS A 40 -4.36 6.09 -6.31
CA LYS A 40 -5.42 5.30 -5.69
C LYS A 40 -4.85 4.35 -4.66
N LYS A 41 -5.57 4.23 -3.55
CA LYS A 41 -5.24 3.34 -2.46
C LYS A 41 -6.38 2.39 -2.18
N VAL A 42 -6.11 1.09 -2.28
CA VAL A 42 -7.11 0.04 -2.03
C VAL A 42 -6.50 -1.11 -1.22
N ASP A 43 -7.35 -1.96 -0.68
CA ASP A 43 -6.95 -3.27 -0.16
C ASP A 43 -6.94 -4.35 -1.26
N ILE A 44 -6.64 -5.60 -0.89
CA ILE A 44 -6.61 -6.74 -1.82
C ILE A 44 -7.98 -7.09 -2.40
N ALA A 45 -9.08 -6.66 -1.78
CA ALA A 45 -10.45 -6.83 -2.29
C ALA A 45 -10.84 -5.69 -3.24
N GLY A 46 -9.99 -4.65 -3.37
CA GLY A 46 -10.25 -3.46 -4.17
C GLY A 46 -11.02 -2.38 -3.40
N GLU A 47 -11.24 -2.56 -2.10
CA GLU A 47 -11.93 -1.56 -1.27
C GLU A 47 -11.01 -0.37 -0.98
N PRO A 48 -11.52 0.88 -1.03
CA PRO A 48 -10.71 2.07 -0.83
C PRO A 48 -10.21 2.19 0.61
N LEU A 49 -8.95 2.60 0.77
CA LEU A 49 -8.30 2.78 2.07
C LEU A 49 -7.93 4.25 2.29
N ALA A 50 -8.41 4.81 3.41
CA ALA A 50 -8.04 6.14 3.89
C ALA A 50 -6.84 6.09 4.83
N GLY A 51 -6.06 7.17 4.90
CA GLY A 51 -4.99 7.35 5.88
C GLY A 51 -3.62 6.80 5.45
N ALA A 52 -3.47 6.28 4.23
CA ALA A 52 -2.16 6.01 3.67
C ALA A 52 -1.43 7.33 3.36
N VAL A 53 -0.17 7.43 3.74
CA VAL A 53 0.70 8.58 3.44
C VAL A 53 1.57 8.22 2.24
N PHE A 54 1.54 9.08 1.23
CA PHE A 54 2.38 8.99 0.04
C PHE A 54 3.35 10.14 0.00
N VAL A 55 4.54 9.90 -0.54
CA VAL A 55 5.55 10.95 -0.75
C VAL A 55 6.05 10.92 -2.19
N LEU A 56 6.50 12.10 -2.63
CA LEU A 56 7.37 12.24 -3.79
C LEU A 56 8.76 12.55 -3.28
N GLU A 57 9.69 11.64 -3.52
CA GLU A 57 11.11 11.84 -3.24
C GLU A 57 11.81 12.45 -4.45
N ASN A 58 12.74 13.38 -4.21
CA ASN A 58 13.61 13.91 -5.24
C ASN A 58 14.77 12.93 -5.55
N SER A 59 15.62 13.26 -6.52
CA SER A 59 16.78 12.43 -6.92
C SER A 59 17.83 12.22 -5.81
N ARG A 60 17.69 12.85 -4.63
CA ARG A 60 18.54 12.65 -3.46
C ARG A 60 17.89 11.76 -2.41
N GLY A 61 16.64 11.34 -2.64
CA GLY A 61 15.85 10.58 -1.68
C GLY A 61 15.20 11.43 -0.59
N ASP A 62 15.14 12.78 -0.75
CA ASP A 62 14.42 13.62 0.18
C ASP A 62 12.94 13.65 -0.19
N ALA A 63 12.04 13.39 0.76
CA ALA A 63 10.60 13.57 0.58
C ALA A 63 10.29 15.09 0.48
N VAL A 64 9.81 15.53 -0.69
CA VAL A 64 9.58 16.95 -1.00
C VAL A 64 8.09 17.30 -1.14
N TYR A 65 7.24 16.31 -1.32
CA TYR A 65 5.78 16.44 -1.30
C TYR A 65 5.16 15.27 -0.56
N GLU A 66 4.05 15.52 0.12
CA GLU A 66 3.28 14.52 0.87
C GLU A 66 1.79 14.62 0.50
N ALA A 67 1.11 13.49 0.44
CA ALA A 67 -0.33 13.42 0.27
C ALA A 67 -0.91 12.24 1.05
N VAL A 68 -2.11 12.40 1.59
CA VAL A 68 -2.78 11.37 2.40
C VAL A 68 -4.05 10.90 1.68
N SER A 69 -4.29 9.60 1.62
CA SER A 69 -5.49 9.06 1.01
C SER A 69 -6.75 9.38 1.83
N ASN A 70 -7.79 9.80 1.11
CA ASN A 70 -9.11 10.12 1.68
C ASN A 70 -10.00 8.86 1.78
N SER A 71 -11.26 9.03 2.21
CA SER A 71 -12.25 7.94 2.33
C SER A 71 -12.60 7.23 1.02
N ARG A 72 -12.24 7.81 -0.15
CA ARG A 72 -12.37 7.16 -1.47
C ARG A 72 -11.10 6.50 -1.93
N GLY A 73 -10.07 6.44 -1.07
CA GLY A 73 -8.76 5.92 -1.38
C GLY A 73 -7.95 6.81 -2.34
N GLU A 74 -8.27 8.11 -2.44
CA GLU A 74 -7.59 9.02 -3.34
C GLU A 74 -6.62 9.92 -2.55
N ALA A 75 -5.37 10.02 -3.00
CA ALA A 75 -4.40 11.00 -2.53
C ALA A 75 -3.91 11.84 -3.72
N SER A 76 -3.75 13.16 -3.53
CA SER A 76 -3.37 14.08 -4.61
C SER A 76 -2.28 15.03 -4.15
N PHE A 77 -1.20 15.06 -4.90
CA PHE A 77 -0.16 16.07 -4.82
C PHE A 77 -0.52 17.20 -5.77
N THR A 78 -0.51 18.43 -5.31
CA THR A 78 -0.85 19.62 -6.11
C THR A 78 0.32 20.60 -6.15
N GLY A 79 0.49 21.30 -7.25
CA GLY A 79 1.57 22.27 -7.40
C GLY A 79 2.96 21.65 -7.48
N VAL A 80 3.07 20.41 -7.97
CA VAL A 80 4.36 19.71 -8.10
C VAL A 80 5.20 20.41 -9.16
N GLY A 81 6.36 20.91 -8.77
CA GLY A 81 7.31 21.56 -9.66
C GLY A 81 7.96 20.61 -10.68
N SER A 82 8.56 21.16 -11.74
CA SER A 82 9.31 20.34 -12.70
C SER A 82 10.51 19.66 -12.05
N GLY A 83 10.67 18.36 -12.27
CA GLY A 83 11.72 17.53 -11.68
C GLY A 83 11.52 16.06 -11.95
N GLU A 84 12.46 15.26 -11.48
CA GLU A 84 12.38 13.80 -11.43
C GLU A 84 12.02 13.41 -9.99
N TYR A 85 11.05 12.51 -9.83
CA TYR A 85 10.53 12.09 -8.53
C TYR A 85 10.30 10.60 -8.48
N THR A 86 10.49 10.02 -7.30
CA THR A 86 10.04 8.66 -6.98
C THR A 86 8.77 8.78 -6.13
N LEU A 87 7.67 8.24 -6.64
CA LEU A 87 6.40 8.14 -5.91
C LEU A 87 6.38 6.82 -5.14
N LEU A 88 6.16 6.88 -3.83
CA LEU A 88 6.05 5.69 -2.99
C LEU A 88 5.05 5.93 -1.83
N GLU A 89 4.64 4.84 -1.19
CA GLU A 89 3.90 4.88 0.06
C GLU A 89 4.88 4.99 1.22
N GLU A 90 4.80 6.05 2.02
CA GLU A 90 5.64 6.24 3.20
C GLU A 90 5.10 5.46 4.40
N SER A 91 3.78 5.50 4.61
CA SER A 91 3.13 4.70 5.65
C SER A 91 1.77 4.18 5.22
N ALA A 92 1.48 2.94 5.60
CA ALA A 92 0.17 2.34 5.40
C ALA A 92 -0.87 2.86 6.40
N PRO A 93 -2.17 2.74 6.12
CA PRO A 93 -3.21 2.90 7.12
C PRO A 93 -3.02 1.93 8.29
N GLU A 94 -3.57 2.30 9.45
CA GLU A 94 -3.56 1.43 10.63
C GLU A 94 -4.15 0.05 10.32
N GLY A 95 -3.47 -1.01 10.76
CA GLY A 95 -3.87 -2.38 10.50
C GLY A 95 -3.47 -2.93 9.13
N TYR A 96 -2.70 -2.18 8.35
CA TYR A 96 -2.22 -2.62 7.03
C TYR A 96 -0.69 -2.63 6.95
N VAL A 97 -0.18 -3.46 6.04
CA VAL A 97 1.25 -3.53 5.72
C VAL A 97 1.53 -2.58 4.56
N LYS A 98 2.58 -1.76 4.72
CA LYS A 98 3.04 -0.81 3.69
C LYS A 98 3.36 -1.52 2.38
N SER A 99 2.97 -0.91 1.26
CA SER A 99 3.36 -1.36 -0.08
C SER A 99 4.82 -1.02 -0.37
N GLU A 100 5.53 -1.96 -0.98
CA GLU A 100 6.91 -1.75 -1.46
C GLU A 100 6.94 -1.24 -2.92
N GLN A 101 5.78 -0.93 -3.51
CA GLN A 101 5.68 -0.38 -4.85
C GLN A 101 6.25 1.04 -4.89
N SER A 102 7.01 1.34 -5.94
CA SER A 102 7.49 2.68 -6.25
C SER A 102 7.42 2.96 -7.75
N TYR A 103 7.31 4.22 -8.14
CA TYR A 103 7.17 4.64 -9.52
C TYR A 103 8.02 5.88 -9.79
N GLU A 104 8.80 5.85 -10.88
CA GLU A 104 9.60 6.97 -11.34
C GLU A 104 8.74 7.91 -12.19
N LEU A 105 8.68 9.17 -11.81
CA LEU A 105 7.87 10.19 -12.46
C LEU A 105 8.75 11.34 -12.93
N SER A 106 8.50 11.81 -14.16
CA SER A 106 9.09 13.05 -14.70
C SER A 106 8.02 14.12 -14.82
N VAL A 107 8.23 15.27 -14.19
CA VAL A 107 7.32 16.42 -14.22
C VAL A 107 7.94 17.54 -15.06
N ARG A 108 7.18 18.07 -16.03
CA ARG A 108 7.57 19.19 -16.89
C ARG A 108 6.39 20.16 -17.01
N GLY A 109 6.45 21.26 -16.29
CA GLY A 109 5.31 22.19 -16.17
C GLY A 109 4.13 21.52 -15.50
N SER A 110 2.97 21.46 -16.17
CA SER A 110 1.79 20.73 -15.72
C SER A 110 1.75 19.26 -16.20
N GLY A 111 2.65 18.86 -17.09
CA GLY A 111 2.72 17.50 -17.63
C GLY A 111 3.47 16.55 -16.70
N VAL A 112 2.93 15.33 -16.54
CA VAL A 112 3.56 14.23 -15.79
C VAL A 112 3.68 13.03 -16.70
N THR A 113 4.85 12.39 -16.69
CA THR A 113 5.09 11.13 -17.40
C THR A 113 5.65 10.07 -16.46
N MET A 114 5.35 8.82 -16.77
CA MET A 114 5.87 7.62 -16.12
C MET A 114 6.35 6.69 -17.24
N ASP A 115 7.60 6.25 -17.18
CA ASP A 115 8.23 5.42 -18.25
C ASP A 115 8.15 6.05 -19.65
N GLY A 116 8.14 7.40 -19.73
CA GLY A 116 8.04 8.15 -20.99
C GLY A 116 6.63 8.34 -21.53
N GLU A 117 5.63 7.69 -20.95
CA GLU A 117 4.22 7.82 -21.32
C GLU A 117 3.48 8.79 -20.39
N ALA A 118 2.36 9.34 -20.85
CA ALA A 118 1.53 10.21 -20.02
C ALA A 118 1.08 9.47 -18.75
N TYR A 119 1.26 10.11 -17.59
CA TYR A 119 0.88 9.53 -16.30
C TYR A 119 -0.62 9.25 -16.24
N VAL A 120 -0.96 8.05 -15.80
CA VAL A 120 -2.30 7.68 -15.35
C VAL A 120 -2.25 7.30 -13.87
N PRO A 121 -3.29 7.60 -13.07
CA PRO A 121 -3.26 7.30 -11.65
C PRO A 121 -2.97 5.83 -11.35
N VAL A 122 -1.87 5.58 -10.67
CA VAL A 122 -1.48 4.23 -10.22
C VAL A 122 -2.26 3.81 -8.98
N THR A 123 -2.41 2.50 -8.80
CA THR A 123 -3.11 1.93 -7.65
C THR A 123 -2.10 1.21 -6.73
N PHE A 124 -2.02 1.68 -5.50
CA PHE A 124 -1.28 0.99 -4.44
C PHE A 124 -2.23 0.06 -3.68
N VAL A 125 -1.82 -1.18 -3.52
CA VAL A 125 -2.61 -2.22 -2.84
C VAL A 125 -1.94 -2.59 -1.53
N ASN A 126 -2.66 -2.50 -0.40
CA ASN A 126 -2.17 -2.99 0.88
C ASN A 126 -2.90 -4.25 1.32
N ARG A 127 -2.18 -5.08 2.04
CA ARG A 127 -2.71 -6.24 2.75
C ARG A 127 -2.89 -5.88 4.22
N ARG A 128 -3.89 -6.47 4.87
CA ARG A 128 -4.03 -6.35 6.33
C ARG A 128 -2.80 -6.92 7.03
N ALA A 129 -2.38 -6.28 8.10
CA ALA A 129 -1.35 -6.80 8.98
C ALA A 129 -1.95 -7.92 9.83
N ALA A 130 -1.39 -9.13 9.72
CA ALA A 130 -1.77 -10.22 10.59
C ALA A 130 -1.24 -9.96 12.01
N GLN A 131 -2.10 -10.06 13.02
CA GLN A 131 -1.73 -9.89 14.42
C GLN A 131 -2.04 -11.16 15.20
N LEU A 132 -1.06 -11.66 15.97
CA LEU A 132 -1.28 -12.77 16.88
C LEU A 132 -2.06 -12.27 18.11
N ASN A 133 -3.07 -13.04 18.50
CA ASN A 133 -3.78 -12.83 19.76
C ASN A 133 -2.83 -13.13 20.93
N ARG A 134 -2.59 -12.13 21.77
CA ARG A 134 -1.71 -12.23 22.95
C ARG A 134 -2.48 -12.26 24.25
N GLU A 135 -3.79 -12.12 24.20
CA GLU A 135 -4.66 -12.01 25.38
C GLU A 135 -5.40 -13.32 25.67
N ASP A 136 -6.05 -13.87 24.64
CA ASP A 136 -6.84 -15.09 24.76
C ASP A 136 -6.27 -16.21 23.88
N HIS A 137 -6.13 -17.40 24.44
CA HIS A 137 -5.66 -18.57 23.70
C HIS A 137 -6.82 -19.55 23.46
N PHE A 138 -7.39 -19.48 22.26
CA PHE A 138 -8.29 -20.52 21.77
C PHE A 138 -7.52 -21.82 21.51
N THR A 139 -8.24 -22.91 21.24
CA THR A 139 -7.64 -24.19 20.86
C THR A 139 -6.94 -24.04 19.49
N PHE A 140 -5.66 -23.74 19.50
CA PHE A 140 -4.85 -23.55 18.28
C PHE A 140 -4.20 -24.85 17.77
N LEU A 141 -4.01 -25.83 18.67
CA LEU A 141 -3.57 -27.17 18.33
C LEU A 141 -4.70 -28.17 18.60
N VAL A 142 -4.95 -29.01 17.62
CA VAL A 142 -5.93 -30.10 17.69
C VAL A 142 -5.20 -31.40 17.40
N GLY A 143 -5.49 -32.43 18.18
CA GLY A 143 -4.94 -33.77 17.95
C GLY A 143 -5.53 -34.44 16.69
N TYR A 144 -5.04 -35.62 16.40
CA TYR A 144 -5.52 -36.44 15.29
C TYR A 144 -6.76 -37.21 15.68
N ASP A 145 -7.47 -37.73 14.68
CA ASP A 145 -8.58 -38.64 14.88
C ASP A 145 -8.14 -39.83 15.74
N GLY A 146 -8.99 -40.23 16.71
CA GLY A 146 -8.65 -41.25 17.69
C GLY A 146 -7.98 -40.72 18.95
N GLY A 147 -7.87 -39.39 19.15
CA GLY A 147 -7.44 -38.75 20.38
C GLY A 147 -5.93 -38.75 20.63
N SER A 148 -5.12 -39.02 19.60
CA SER A 148 -3.65 -38.92 19.68
C SER A 148 -3.17 -37.52 19.32
N PHE A 149 -2.07 -37.07 19.93
CA PHE A 149 -1.43 -35.80 19.63
C PHE A 149 -0.19 -35.94 18.73
N GLY A 150 0.51 -37.07 18.82
CA GLY A 150 1.67 -37.41 18.00
C GLY A 150 2.87 -36.48 18.20
N PRO A 151 3.40 -36.30 19.43
CA PRO A 151 4.41 -35.26 19.73
C PRO A 151 5.74 -35.50 19.00
N GLU A 152 6.02 -36.72 18.57
CA GLU A 152 7.25 -37.09 17.85
C GLU A 152 7.11 -36.95 16.31
N ARG A 153 5.93 -36.54 15.83
CA ARG A 153 5.72 -36.35 14.39
C ARG A 153 6.14 -34.96 13.95
N ASN A 154 6.75 -34.87 12.77
CA ASN A 154 6.98 -33.58 12.15
C ASN A 154 5.64 -32.94 11.77
N MET A 155 5.49 -31.66 12.04
CA MET A 155 4.33 -30.89 11.55
C MET A 155 4.44 -30.70 10.03
N THR A 156 3.33 -30.79 9.36
CA THR A 156 3.22 -30.42 7.94
C THR A 156 3.07 -28.90 7.78
N ARG A 157 3.29 -28.40 6.56
CA ARG A 157 3.08 -26.97 6.25
C ARG A 157 1.63 -26.55 6.45
N ALA A 158 0.67 -27.41 6.13
CA ALA A 158 -0.75 -27.18 6.38
C ALA A 158 -1.06 -27.09 7.88
N GLU A 159 -0.49 -27.96 8.70
CA GLU A 159 -0.68 -27.98 10.16
C GLU A 159 -0.11 -26.69 10.81
N VAL A 160 1.09 -26.27 10.41
CA VAL A 160 1.71 -25.01 10.90
C VAL A 160 0.90 -23.80 10.47
N THR A 161 0.45 -23.76 9.21
CA THR A 161 -0.38 -22.67 8.70
C THR A 161 -1.69 -22.57 9.47
N THR A 162 -2.35 -23.68 9.72
CA THR A 162 -3.60 -23.74 10.47
C THR A 162 -3.39 -23.33 11.93
N MET A 163 -2.30 -23.75 12.56
CA MET A 163 -1.94 -23.33 13.92
C MET A 163 -1.83 -21.80 14.02
N PHE A 164 -1.05 -21.18 13.13
CA PHE A 164 -0.91 -19.72 13.13
C PHE A 164 -2.20 -19.00 12.80
N ALA A 165 -3.00 -19.52 11.86
CA ALA A 165 -4.30 -18.93 11.52
C ALA A 165 -5.25 -18.90 12.73
N ARG A 166 -5.22 -19.92 13.58
CA ARG A 166 -6.01 -19.99 14.82
C ARG A 166 -5.46 -19.11 15.94
N LEU A 167 -4.21 -18.68 15.85
CA LEU A 167 -3.60 -17.75 16.79
C LEU A 167 -3.81 -16.28 16.41
N LEU A 168 -4.47 -15.99 15.30
CA LEU A 168 -4.75 -14.62 14.93
C LEU A 168 -5.80 -13.96 15.82
N THR A 169 -5.69 -12.65 15.99
CA THR A 169 -6.73 -11.85 16.67
C THR A 169 -8.03 -11.88 15.87
N GLU A 170 -7.96 -11.75 14.54
CA GLU A 170 -9.10 -11.93 13.65
C GLU A 170 -9.23 -13.41 13.31
N GLN A 171 -10.30 -14.03 13.76
CA GLN A 171 -10.58 -15.44 13.46
C GLN A 171 -11.20 -15.61 12.07
N ILE A 172 -10.96 -16.78 11.46
CA ILE A 172 -11.63 -17.17 10.22
C ILE A 172 -13.15 -17.19 10.44
N GLU A 173 -13.89 -16.51 9.58
CA GLU A 173 -15.35 -16.56 9.56
C GLU A 173 -15.81 -17.95 9.09
N ALA A 174 -16.66 -18.59 9.88
CA ALA A 174 -17.04 -20.02 9.68
C ALA A 174 -17.81 -20.26 8.37
N ASP A 175 -18.50 -19.25 7.86
CA ASP A 175 -19.35 -19.29 6.66
C ASP A 175 -18.65 -18.70 5.42
N LYS A 176 -17.41 -18.25 5.54
CA LYS A 176 -16.65 -17.63 4.46
C LYS A 176 -15.59 -18.59 3.91
N THR A 177 -15.51 -18.62 2.59
CA THR A 177 -14.47 -19.35 1.88
C THR A 177 -13.36 -18.40 1.43
N TYR A 178 -12.14 -18.74 1.79
CA TYR A 178 -10.94 -18.00 1.39
C TYR A 178 -10.22 -18.81 0.30
N ALA A 179 -10.31 -18.32 -0.93
CA ALA A 179 -9.61 -18.94 -2.05
C ALA A 179 -8.10 -18.83 -1.87
N ASN A 180 -7.36 -19.82 -2.35
CA ASN A 180 -5.91 -19.78 -2.45
C ASN A 180 -5.49 -19.90 -3.93
N SER A 181 -4.27 -19.48 -4.24
CA SER A 181 -3.72 -19.50 -5.61
C SER A 181 -2.87 -20.74 -5.91
N PHE A 182 -2.72 -21.65 -4.96
CA PHE A 182 -1.78 -22.78 -5.06
C PHE A 182 -2.36 -23.96 -5.86
N SER A 183 -1.56 -24.47 -6.81
CA SER A 183 -1.97 -25.51 -7.75
C SER A 183 -2.26 -26.88 -7.10
N ASP A 184 -1.67 -27.14 -5.93
CA ASP A 184 -1.74 -28.41 -5.19
C ASP A 184 -2.61 -28.32 -3.92
N VAL A 185 -3.36 -27.23 -3.74
CA VAL A 185 -4.31 -27.06 -2.63
C VAL A 185 -5.73 -26.92 -3.19
N PRO A 186 -6.39 -28.03 -3.53
CA PRO A 186 -7.78 -27.98 -3.98
C PRO A 186 -8.70 -27.53 -2.85
N GLY A 187 -9.83 -26.91 -3.18
CA GLY A 187 -10.81 -26.44 -2.18
C GLY A 187 -11.36 -27.52 -1.25
N SER A 188 -11.23 -28.79 -1.63
CA SER A 188 -11.57 -29.96 -0.79
C SER A 188 -10.50 -30.34 0.23
N HIS A 189 -9.30 -29.76 0.15
CA HIS A 189 -8.25 -30.01 1.15
C HIS A 189 -8.68 -29.42 2.50
N TRP A 190 -8.50 -30.17 3.59
CA TRP A 190 -8.96 -29.78 4.93
C TRP A 190 -8.43 -28.41 5.40
N ALA A 191 -7.23 -28.04 5.00
CA ALA A 191 -6.60 -26.78 5.35
C ALA A 191 -6.79 -25.69 4.29
N ALA A 192 -7.51 -25.94 3.18
CA ALA A 192 -7.60 -24.99 2.07
C ALA A 192 -8.03 -23.59 2.51
N ASN A 193 -9.04 -23.52 3.38
CA ASN A 193 -9.56 -22.25 3.89
C ASN A 193 -8.55 -21.50 4.78
N TYR A 194 -7.81 -22.21 5.61
CA TYR A 194 -6.74 -21.64 6.43
C TYR A 194 -5.57 -21.15 5.58
N ILE A 195 -5.19 -21.93 4.56
CA ILE A 195 -4.11 -21.56 3.65
C ILE A 195 -4.48 -20.31 2.85
N GLY A 196 -5.69 -20.25 2.27
CA GLY A 196 -6.17 -19.08 1.56
C GLY A 196 -6.28 -17.84 2.45
N TYR A 197 -6.77 -17.99 3.67
CA TYR A 197 -6.81 -16.91 4.65
C TYR A 197 -5.42 -16.36 4.96
N MET A 198 -4.45 -17.23 5.24
CA MET A 198 -3.09 -16.83 5.57
C MET A 198 -2.31 -16.28 4.36
N GLU A 199 -2.66 -16.71 3.15
CA GLU A 199 -2.12 -16.15 1.90
C GLU A 199 -2.56 -14.70 1.71
N GLN A 200 -3.82 -14.35 2.02
CA GLN A 200 -4.32 -12.98 1.92
C GLN A 200 -3.54 -12.00 2.80
N PHE A 201 -3.08 -12.44 3.97
CA PHE A 201 -2.19 -11.66 4.83
C PHE A 201 -0.72 -11.67 4.35
N GLY A 202 -0.37 -12.50 3.36
CA GLY A 202 1.01 -12.69 2.94
C GLY A 202 1.88 -13.43 3.96
N ILE A 203 1.25 -14.08 4.96
CA ILE A 203 1.96 -14.85 5.99
C ILE A 203 2.48 -16.16 5.42
N VAL A 204 1.76 -16.78 4.50
CA VAL A 204 2.23 -17.92 3.75
C VAL A 204 2.38 -17.57 2.27
N THR A 205 3.40 -18.14 1.67
CA THR A 205 3.69 -18.05 0.23
C THR A 205 3.99 -19.44 -0.29
N GLY A 206 3.67 -19.68 -1.56
CA GLY A 206 4.03 -20.92 -2.25
C GLY A 206 5.49 -20.94 -2.70
N TYR A 207 5.84 -22.01 -3.38
CA TYR A 207 7.11 -22.16 -4.09
C TYR A 207 7.03 -21.51 -5.48
N ALA A 208 8.20 -21.33 -6.10
CA ALA A 208 8.28 -20.73 -7.44
C ALA A 208 7.54 -21.52 -8.54
N ASP A 209 7.24 -22.78 -8.30
CA ASP A 209 6.45 -23.66 -9.20
C ASP A 209 4.91 -23.49 -9.01
N GLY A 210 4.48 -22.57 -8.16
CA GLY A 210 3.07 -22.33 -7.85
C GLY A 210 2.45 -23.34 -6.88
N SER A 211 3.25 -24.25 -6.29
CA SER A 211 2.78 -25.20 -5.28
C SER A 211 2.90 -24.65 -3.87
N PHE A 212 2.11 -25.16 -2.93
CA PHE A 212 2.20 -24.91 -1.49
C PHE A 212 2.84 -26.07 -0.73
N ARG A 213 2.66 -27.30 -1.20
CA ARG A 213 3.09 -28.56 -0.59
C ARG A 213 2.53 -28.74 0.81
N PRO A 214 1.18 -28.81 0.96
CA PRO A 214 0.50 -28.79 2.25
C PRO A 214 0.92 -29.94 3.18
N ASP A 215 1.15 -31.13 2.64
CA ASP A 215 1.48 -32.34 3.40
C ASP A 215 2.99 -32.54 3.61
N ALA A 216 3.82 -31.67 3.06
CA ALA A 216 5.27 -31.75 3.28
C ALA A 216 5.63 -31.33 4.71
N PRO A 217 6.59 -32.00 5.36
CA PRO A 217 7.12 -31.57 6.64
C PRO A 217 7.70 -30.15 6.54
N VAL A 218 7.37 -29.28 7.50
CA VAL A 218 7.95 -27.93 7.56
C VAL A 218 9.35 -28.01 8.15
N THR A 219 10.30 -27.33 7.50
CA THR A 219 11.65 -27.15 8.05
C THR A 219 11.70 -26.06 9.12
N ARG A 220 12.74 -26.06 9.97
CA ARG A 220 12.95 -24.97 10.96
C ARG A 220 13.04 -23.59 10.29
N ALA A 221 13.70 -23.50 9.11
CA ALA A 221 13.82 -22.26 8.35
C ALA A 221 12.46 -21.76 7.84
N GLU A 222 11.65 -22.66 7.28
CA GLU A 222 10.30 -22.31 6.80
C GLU A 222 9.37 -21.90 7.95
N PHE A 223 9.43 -22.60 9.09
CA PHE A 223 8.68 -22.22 10.28
C PHE A 223 9.09 -20.82 10.76
N ALA A 224 10.41 -20.56 10.87
CA ALA A 224 10.91 -19.25 11.28
C ALA A 224 10.50 -18.15 10.29
N ALA A 225 10.53 -18.42 8.98
CA ALA A 225 10.08 -17.49 7.96
C ALA A 225 8.58 -17.15 8.07
N ILE A 226 7.73 -18.13 8.40
CA ILE A 226 6.30 -17.88 8.67
C ILE A 226 6.16 -17.05 9.94
N ALA A 227 6.81 -17.45 11.04
CA ALA A 227 6.70 -16.77 12.33
C ALA A 227 7.19 -15.31 12.28
N SER A 228 8.24 -15.02 11.51
CA SER A 228 8.81 -13.67 11.37
C SER A 228 7.87 -12.67 10.67
N ARG A 229 6.89 -13.13 9.93
CA ARG A 229 5.93 -12.26 9.22
C ARG A 229 4.84 -11.66 10.11
N PHE A 230 4.76 -12.06 11.37
CA PHE A 230 3.86 -11.47 12.36
C PHE A 230 4.49 -10.31 13.13
N GLU A 231 5.79 -10.13 13.05
CA GLU A 231 6.50 -9.11 13.79
C GLU A 231 7.30 -8.22 12.83
N LYS A 232 7.43 -6.94 13.18
CA LYS A 232 8.35 -6.05 12.47
C LYS A 232 9.77 -6.53 12.77
N LEU A 233 10.47 -6.98 11.73
CA LEU A 233 11.85 -7.41 11.85
C LEU A 233 12.74 -6.24 12.29
N THR A 234 13.51 -6.45 13.35
CA THR A 234 14.61 -5.57 13.73
C THR A 234 15.90 -6.11 13.09
N GLU A 235 16.93 -5.26 12.97
CA GLU A 235 18.22 -5.70 12.47
C GLU A 235 18.73 -6.93 13.23
N ALA A 236 19.20 -7.92 12.49
CA ALA A 236 19.76 -9.13 13.07
C ALA A 236 21.05 -8.78 13.84
N THR A 237 21.07 -9.07 15.14
CA THR A 237 22.25 -8.87 16.00
C THR A 237 23.22 -10.04 15.97
N LYS A 238 22.83 -11.14 15.34
CA LYS A 238 23.63 -12.37 15.21
C LYS A 238 23.44 -12.99 13.83
N SER A 239 24.51 -13.51 13.27
CA SER A 239 24.49 -14.37 12.09
C SER A 239 24.81 -15.82 12.47
N PHE A 240 24.26 -16.75 11.73
CA PHE A 240 24.58 -18.18 11.88
C PHE A 240 25.44 -18.61 10.68
N ALA A 241 26.47 -19.45 10.92
CA ALA A 241 27.43 -19.83 9.89
C ALA A 241 26.82 -20.70 8.76
N ASP A 242 25.67 -21.32 9.02
CA ASP A 242 24.95 -22.23 8.13
C ASP A 242 23.65 -21.62 7.57
N VAL A 243 23.43 -20.33 7.81
CA VAL A 243 22.31 -19.56 7.24
C VAL A 243 22.91 -18.43 6.38
N PRO A 244 22.72 -18.48 5.06
CA PRO A 244 23.23 -17.48 4.12
C PRO A 244 22.59 -16.09 4.31
#